data_429f62d09087eb40212069cb18b38ad4
#
_entry.id   429f62d09087eb40212069cb18b38ad4
#
_cell.length_a   1.000
_cell.length_b   1.000
_cell.length_c   1.000
_cell.angle_alpha   90.00
_cell.angle_beta   90.00
_cell.angle_gamma   90.00
#
_symmetry.space_group_name_H-M   'P 1'
#
loop_
_entity.id
_entity.type
_entity.pdbx_description
1 polymer ?
#
loop_
_entity_poly.entity_id
_entity_poly.type
_entity_poly.pdbx_seq_one_letter_code
_entity_poly.pdbx_strand_id
1 'polypeptide(L)'
;MSVELGSTSSFPLATHHSPFIIPQPYPMIESSPCFLTPRLLQPNYPLFIFLPGMDGTGQLLRTQTDGLEAYFDVRCLAIPPTDLTTWESLSDQVIALVQKELKKSPDRLVYLCGESFGGCLAMKVVLRSPGLFQRVILINPASSFKHRPWMKLGAQIAGILPEPIYRMSTVGFLPLLSRLERISRDDRRALLQAMKSVPKSTSAWRISLLSQFEVSAAELQKLTQPFLLLGSVRDSLLPSLTELKWLTENLQNSRLVVLPYSGHTCLLEADMNLLDLMKEHNFLAAKGLSPREPGLKLDHLNNR
;
A
#
# COMPACT_ATOMS: atom_id res chain seq x y z
N MET A 1 63.22 9.55 14.76
CA MET A 1 61.99 8.91 15.29
C MET A 1 60.81 9.47 14.51
N SER A 2 60.43 8.76 13.46
CA SER A 2 59.33 9.14 12.58
C SER A 2 58.11 8.35 13.01
N VAL A 3 56.99 9.04 13.30
CA VAL A 3 55.70 8.42 13.66
C VAL A 3 54.87 8.34 12.40
N GLU A 4 54.58 7.12 11.95
CA GLU A 4 53.61 6.86 10.86
C GLU A 4 52.17 7.02 11.35
N LEU A 5 51.43 7.85 10.67
CA LEU A 5 50.00 8.02 10.85
C LEU A 5 49.25 6.97 10.01
N GLY A 6 48.52 6.10 10.70
CA GLY A 6 47.71 5.05 10.09
C GLY A 6 46.54 5.58 9.24
N SER A 7 46.39 5.02 8.06
CA SER A 7 45.32 5.28 7.11
C SER A 7 43.99 4.73 7.62
N THR A 8 42.99 5.59 7.75
CA THR A 8 41.58 5.23 7.96
C THR A 8 41.00 4.69 6.68
N SER A 9 40.67 3.39 6.64
CA SER A 9 39.91 2.76 5.56
C SER A 9 38.46 3.17 5.64
N SER A 10 38.01 3.99 4.71
CA SER A 10 36.61 4.27 4.48
C SER A 10 35.95 3.10 3.75
N PHE A 11 35.03 2.41 4.42
CA PHE A 11 34.15 1.43 3.77
C PHE A 11 33.13 2.17 2.89
N PRO A 12 32.95 1.79 1.61
CA PRO A 12 31.86 2.35 0.81
C PRO A 12 30.54 1.72 1.26
N LEU A 13 29.59 2.57 1.63
CA LEU A 13 28.17 2.21 1.77
C LEU A 13 27.67 1.76 0.39
N ALA A 14 27.53 0.46 0.20
CA ALA A 14 26.88 -0.12 -0.98
C ALA A 14 25.39 0.12 -0.90
N THR A 15 24.91 1.17 -1.55
CA THR A 15 23.48 1.37 -1.84
C THR A 15 23.07 0.41 -2.95
N HIS A 16 22.73 -0.82 -2.60
CA HIS A 16 22.06 -1.74 -3.53
C HIS A 16 20.57 -1.38 -3.64
N HIS A 17 20.27 -0.35 -4.41
CA HIS A 17 18.94 -0.19 -4.97
C HIS A 17 18.84 -1.15 -6.17
N SER A 18 18.31 -2.35 -5.95
CA SER A 18 17.88 -3.20 -7.06
C SER A 18 16.80 -2.45 -7.84
N PRO A 19 16.97 -2.21 -9.15
CA PRO A 19 15.95 -1.53 -9.92
C PRO A 19 14.68 -2.38 -9.95
N PHE A 20 13.55 -1.72 -9.71
CA PHE A 20 12.24 -2.27 -10.01
C PHE A 20 12.29 -2.80 -11.45
N ILE A 21 12.25 -4.10 -11.65
CA ILE A 21 12.17 -4.67 -12.99
C ILE A 21 10.77 -4.38 -13.49
N ILE A 22 10.59 -3.21 -14.12
CA ILE A 22 9.41 -2.92 -14.91
C ILE A 22 9.67 -3.59 -16.25
N PRO A 23 8.93 -4.66 -16.62
CA PRO A 23 8.96 -5.14 -17.99
C PRO A 23 8.51 -3.97 -18.89
N GLN A 24 9.37 -3.51 -19.77
CA GLN A 24 9.04 -2.54 -20.81
C GLN A 24 8.50 -3.31 -22.02
N PRO A 25 7.47 -2.85 -22.73
CA PRO A 25 6.51 -1.78 -22.47
C PRO A 25 5.30 -2.28 -21.66
N TYR A 26 4.55 -1.37 -21.02
CA TYR A 26 3.31 -1.72 -20.32
C TYR A 26 2.52 -2.75 -21.10
N PRO A 27 2.20 -3.94 -20.54
CA PRO A 27 1.18 -4.77 -21.14
C PRO A 27 -0.02 -3.85 -21.34
N MET A 28 -0.64 -3.92 -22.54
CA MET A 28 -1.90 -3.24 -22.80
C MET A 28 -2.74 -3.37 -21.54
N ILE A 29 -3.03 -2.25 -20.86
CA ILE A 29 -3.71 -2.27 -19.57
C ILE A 29 -4.99 -3.05 -19.83
N GLU A 30 -5.08 -4.24 -19.23
CA GLU A 30 -6.27 -5.07 -19.31
C GLU A 30 -7.46 -4.18 -18.97
N SER A 31 -8.59 -4.39 -19.61
CA SER A 31 -9.81 -3.62 -19.38
C SER A 31 -10.40 -3.81 -17.97
N SER A 32 -9.71 -4.58 -17.12
CA SER A 32 -10.13 -4.98 -15.77
C SER A 32 -8.96 -4.97 -14.78
N PRO A 33 -9.21 -4.82 -13.48
CA PRO A 33 -8.20 -4.90 -12.43
C PRO A 33 -7.42 -6.22 -12.47
N CYS A 34 -6.11 -6.13 -12.20
CA CYS A 34 -5.22 -7.28 -12.17
C CYS A 34 -4.19 -7.17 -11.03
N PHE A 35 -3.52 -8.28 -10.71
CA PHE A 35 -2.41 -8.25 -9.77
C PHE A 35 -1.07 -8.11 -10.49
N LEU A 36 -0.32 -7.09 -10.11
CA LEU A 36 1.10 -6.97 -10.41
C LEU A 36 1.88 -7.82 -9.42
N THR A 37 2.97 -8.41 -9.92
CA THR A 37 3.92 -9.18 -9.11
C THR A 37 5.24 -8.41 -9.06
N PRO A 38 5.46 -7.56 -8.06
CA PRO A 38 6.61 -6.66 -8.01
C PRO A 38 7.94 -7.39 -7.73
N ARG A 39 7.86 -8.61 -7.24
CA ARG A 39 8.99 -9.46 -6.86
C ARG A 39 8.83 -10.87 -7.40
N LEU A 40 9.83 -11.72 -7.18
CA LEU A 40 9.76 -13.14 -7.57
C LEU A 40 8.60 -13.83 -6.87
N LEU A 41 7.94 -14.74 -7.60
CA LEU A 41 6.86 -15.56 -7.06
C LEU A 41 7.36 -16.46 -5.94
N GLN A 42 6.68 -16.46 -4.81
CA GLN A 42 6.99 -17.28 -3.64
C GLN A 42 5.75 -18.08 -3.18
N PRO A 43 5.34 -19.11 -3.94
CA PRO A 43 4.06 -19.79 -3.73
C PRO A 43 3.91 -20.48 -2.37
N ASN A 44 5.02 -20.72 -1.67
CA ASN A 44 5.03 -21.31 -0.33
C ASN A 44 4.91 -20.29 0.82
N TYR A 45 4.96 -18.99 0.51
CA TYR A 45 4.84 -17.94 1.51
C TYR A 45 3.39 -17.45 1.62
N PRO A 46 2.99 -16.85 2.76
CA PRO A 46 1.71 -16.16 2.86
C PRO A 46 1.54 -15.14 1.74
N LEU A 47 0.33 -15.01 1.25
CA LEU A 47 0.00 -14.06 0.19
C LEU A 47 -0.22 -12.68 0.80
N PHE A 48 0.49 -11.66 0.34
CA PHE A 48 0.32 -10.27 0.72
C PHE A 48 -0.32 -9.48 -0.42
N ILE A 49 -1.56 -9.05 -0.23
CA ILE A 49 -2.34 -8.29 -1.20
C ILE A 49 -2.32 -6.82 -0.82
N PHE A 50 -1.76 -5.97 -1.68
CA PHE A 50 -1.79 -4.52 -1.53
C PHE A 50 -2.84 -3.89 -2.42
N LEU A 51 -3.73 -3.10 -1.82
CA LEU A 51 -4.73 -2.28 -2.50
C LEU A 51 -4.29 -0.82 -2.48
N PRO A 52 -4.06 -0.20 -3.65
CA PRO A 52 -3.45 1.12 -3.76
C PRO A 52 -4.40 2.26 -3.40
N GLY A 53 -3.84 3.45 -3.23
CA GLY A 53 -4.57 4.70 -3.14
C GLY A 53 -5.35 5.06 -4.42
N MET A 54 -5.79 6.30 -4.50
CA MET A 54 -6.57 6.81 -5.65
C MET A 54 -5.85 6.74 -7.00
N ASP A 55 -4.52 6.60 -7.01
CA ASP A 55 -3.75 6.38 -8.23
C ASP A 55 -4.10 5.05 -8.91
N GLY A 56 -4.43 4.02 -8.13
CA GLY A 56 -4.81 2.70 -8.63
C GLY A 56 -3.67 1.92 -9.29
N THR A 57 -2.43 2.43 -9.29
CA THR A 57 -1.32 1.82 -10.04
C THR A 57 -0.74 0.57 -9.38
N GLY A 58 -0.89 0.44 -8.07
CA GLY A 58 -0.24 -0.61 -7.26
C GLY A 58 1.28 -0.45 -7.15
N GLN A 59 1.86 0.62 -7.69
CA GLN A 59 3.31 0.82 -7.75
C GLN A 59 3.90 1.56 -6.55
N LEU A 60 3.07 2.22 -5.73
CA LEU A 60 3.53 3.04 -4.62
C LEU A 60 3.92 2.22 -3.37
N LEU A 61 3.75 0.88 -3.39
CA LEU A 61 4.34 -0.02 -2.40
C LEU A 61 5.85 -0.25 -2.60
N ARG A 62 6.44 0.32 -3.63
CA ARG A 62 7.79 0.03 -4.15
C ARG A 62 8.92 0.05 -3.10
N THR A 63 8.87 0.95 -2.14
CA THR A 63 9.86 1.08 -1.07
C THR A 63 9.74 -0.02 -0.01
N GLN A 64 8.61 -0.72 0.06
CA GLN A 64 8.31 -1.74 1.05
C GLN A 64 8.53 -3.17 0.52
N THR A 65 8.58 -3.34 -0.80
CA THR A 65 8.57 -4.68 -1.42
C THR A 65 9.80 -5.51 -1.09
N ASP A 66 10.98 -4.91 -0.95
CA ASP A 66 12.23 -5.61 -0.62
C ASP A 66 12.16 -6.27 0.77
N GLY A 67 11.62 -5.57 1.76
CA GLY A 67 11.42 -6.13 3.09
C GLY A 67 10.33 -7.20 3.10
N LEU A 68 9.21 -6.94 2.44
CA LEU A 68 8.06 -7.83 2.43
C LEU A 68 8.33 -9.16 1.71
N GLU A 69 9.14 -9.19 0.64
CA GLU A 69 9.42 -10.43 -0.10
C GLU A 69 10.15 -11.50 0.72
N ALA A 70 10.82 -11.10 1.82
CA ALA A 70 11.46 -12.05 2.72
C ALA A 70 10.44 -12.93 3.48
N TYR A 71 9.20 -12.51 3.56
CA TYR A 71 8.14 -13.14 4.35
C TYR A 71 6.86 -13.44 3.56
N PHE A 72 6.68 -12.84 2.39
CA PHE A 72 5.43 -12.87 1.65
C PHE A 72 5.64 -13.04 0.15
N ASP A 73 4.64 -13.65 -0.48
CA ASP A 73 4.43 -13.58 -1.92
C ASP A 73 3.55 -12.36 -2.21
N VAL A 74 4.15 -11.27 -2.68
CA VAL A 74 3.50 -9.95 -2.78
C VAL A 74 2.73 -9.80 -4.08
N ARG A 75 1.49 -9.30 -3.99
CA ARG A 75 0.66 -8.86 -5.11
C ARG A 75 0.20 -7.44 -4.87
N CYS A 76 0.30 -6.59 -5.88
CA CYS A 76 -0.21 -5.24 -5.86
C CYS A 76 -1.36 -5.12 -6.86
N LEU A 77 -2.53 -4.69 -6.39
CA LEU A 77 -3.66 -4.44 -7.28
C LEU A 77 -3.35 -3.28 -8.22
N ALA A 78 -3.50 -3.49 -9.51
CA ALA A 78 -3.55 -2.44 -10.52
C ALA A 78 -5.00 -2.29 -10.99
N ILE A 79 -5.54 -1.08 -10.86
CA ILE A 79 -6.87 -0.71 -11.32
C ILE A 79 -6.69 0.12 -12.60
N PRO A 80 -7.31 -0.25 -13.73
CA PRO A 80 -7.19 0.51 -14.96
C PRO A 80 -7.45 2.00 -14.74
N PRO A 81 -6.67 2.91 -15.36
CA PRO A 81 -6.84 4.34 -15.16
C PRO A 81 -8.20 4.87 -15.64
N THR A 82 -8.90 4.11 -16.48
CA THR A 82 -10.25 4.43 -16.99
C THR A 82 -11.37 3.66 -16.27
N ASP A 83 -11.03 2.91 -15.20
CA ASP A 83 -12.02 2.15 -14.43
C ASP A 83 -13.01 3.06 -13.71
N LEU A 84 -14.30 2.81 -13.92
CA LEU A 84 -15.44 3.50 -13.33
C LEU A 84 -16.39 2.53 -12.62
N THR A 85 -15.91 1.40 -12.14
CA THR A 85 -16.73 0.41 -11.41
C THR A 85 -17.11 0.90 -10.03
N THR A 86 -18.16 0.29 -9.45
CA THR A 86 -18.63 0.59 -8.09
C THR A 86 -17.79 -0.13 -7.04
N TRP A 87 -18.01 0.20 -5.76
CA TRP A 87 -17.37 -0.52 -4.64
C TRP A 87 -17.65 -2.02 -4.66
N GLU A 88 -18.91 -2.39 -4.98
CA GLU A 88 -19.35 -3.79 -5.02
C GLU A 88 -18.61 -4.56 -6.14
N SER A 89 -18.64 -4.00 -7.36
CA SER A 89 -18.00 -4.64 -8.51
C SER A 89 -16.50 -4.73 -8.34
N LEU A 90 -15.84 -3.67 -7.85
CA LEU A 90 -14.40 -3.67 -7.61
C LEU A 90 -14.01 -4.67 -6.50
N SER A 91 -14.85 -4.77 -5.45
CA SER A 91 -14.65 -5.75 -4.38
C SER A 91 -14.76 -7.19 -4.88
N ASP A 92 -15.76 -7.48 -5.72
CA ASP A 92 -15.93 -8.81 -6.32
C ASP A 92 -14.75 -9.19 -7.21
N GLN A 93 -14.24 -8.24 -7.98
CA GLN A 93 -13.06 -8.46 -8.83
C GLN A 93 -11.82 -8.76 -7.99
N VAL A 94 -11.59 -8.03 -6.88
CA VAL A 94 -10.47 -8.31 -5.96
C VAL A 94 -10.62 -9.70 -5.35
N ILE A 95 -11.81 -10.07 -4.87
CA ILE A 95 -12.07 -11.39 -4.30
C ILE A 95 -11.79 -12.50 -5.34
N ALA A 96 -12.25 -12.34 -6.57
CA ALA A 96 -12.01 -13.29 -7.64
C ALA A 96 -10.51 -13.45 -7.96
N LEU A 97 -9.76 -12.35 -7.98
CA LEU A 97 -8.29 -12.37 -8.17
C LEU A 97 -7.59 -13.13 -7.03
N VAL A 98 -7.95 -12.87 -5.77
CA VAL A 98 -7.38 -13.59 -4.62
C VAL A 98 -7.72 -15.07 -4.68
N GLN A 99 -8.96 -15.42 -4.97
CA GLN A 99 -9.38 -16.83 -5.13
C GLN A 99 -8.62 -17.54 -6.25
N LYS A 100 -8.33 -16.83 -7.35
CA LYS A 100 -7.50 -17.37 -8.45
C LYS A 100 -6.06 -17.68 -7.99
N GLU A 101 -5.46 -16.81 -7.17
CA GLU A 101 -4.13 -17.08 -6.59
C GLU A 101 -4.18 -18.28 -5.63
N LEU A 102 -5.21 -18.39 -4.80
CA LEU A 102 -5.36 -19.49 -3.85
C LEU A 102 -5.65 -20.86 -4.49
N LYS A 103 -6.17 -20.90 -5.74
CA LYS A 103 -6.31 -22.19 -6.45
C LYS A 103 -4.98 -22.96 -6.57
N LYS A 104 -3.86 -22.27 -6.57
CA LYS A 104 -2.51 -22.86 -6.67
C LYS A 104 -1.99 -23.37 -5.31
N SER A 105 -2.50 -22.83 -4.21
CA SER A 105 -2.08 -23.15 -2.84
C SER A 105 -3.22 -22.76 -1.87
N PRO A 106 -4.22 -23.63 -1.68
CA PRO A 106 -5.48 -23.30 -0.98
C PRO A 106 -5.31 -22.91 0.49
N ASP A 107 -4.32 -23.49 1.16
CA ASP A 107 -4.09 -23.30 2.61
C ASP A 107 -3.21 -22.08 2.93
N ARG A 108 -2.88 -21.26 1.94
CA ARG A 108 -2.06 -20.05 2.13
C ARG A 108 -2.81 -19.04 2.99
N LEU A 109 -2.10 -18.48 3.98
CA LEU A 109 -2.59 -17.31 4.70
C LEU A 109 -2.60 -16.10 3.77
N VAL A 110 -3.66 -15.30 3.86
CA VAL A 110 -3.80 -14.07 3.07
C VAL A 110 -3.81 -12.86 3.98
N TYR A 111 -2.89 -11.94 3.73
CA TYR A 111 -2.83 -10.62 4.33
C TYR A 111 -3.38 -9.60 3.33
N LEU A 112 -4.34 -8.81 3.76
CA LEU A 112 -4.91 -7.72 2.96
C LEU A 112 -4.42 -6.38 3.50
N CYS A 113 -3.75 -5.60 2.69
CA CYS A 113 -3.25 -4.28 3.04
C CYS A 113 -3.87 -3.23 2.13
N GLY A 114 -4.50 -2.20 2.69
CA GLY A 114 -5.08 -1.10 1.91
C GLY A 114 -4.64 0.26 2.41
N GLU A 115 -4.18 1.11 1.48
CA GLU A 115 -3.79 2.49 1.76
C GLU A 115 -4.82 3.46 1.18
N SER A 116 -5.27 4.44 1.97
CA SER A 116 -6.16 5.52 1.51
C SER A 116 -7.46 4.99 0.87
N PHE A 117 -7.69 5.22 -0.44
CA PHE A 117 -8.77 4.62 -1.22
C PHE A 117 -8.77 3.08 -1.12
N GLY A 118 -7.58 2.48 -1.21
CA GLY A 118 -7.40 1.04 -1.01
C GLY A 118 -7.78 0.57 0.38
N GLY A 119 -7.68 1.42 1.40
CA GLY A 119 -8.18 1.14 2.75
C GLY A 119 -9.70 1.02 2.80
N CYS A 120 -10.42 1.88 2.08
CA CYS A 120 -11.87 1.76 1.88
C CYS A 120 -12.22 0.48 1.12
N LEU A 121 -11.51 0.20 0.04
CA LEU A 121 -11.70 -1.03 -0.73
C LEU A 121 -11.43 -2.27 0.12
N ALA A 122 -10.37 -2.27 0.94
CA ALA A 122 -10.07 -3.38 1.85
C ALA A 122 -11.21 -3.66 2.83
N MET A 123 -11.81 -2.61 3.40
CA MET A 123 -12.98 -2.78 4.27
C MET A 123 -14.17 -3.38 3.52
N LYS A 124 -14.49 -2.92 2.30
CA LYS A 124 -15.56 -3.50 1.48
C LYS A 124 -15.29 -4.95 1.12
N VAL A 125 -14.06 -5.28 0.73
CA VAL A 125 -13.63 -6.64 0.38
C VAL A 125 -13.72 -7.58 1.57
N VAL A 126 -13.22 -7.18 2.74
CA VAL A 126 -13.25 -8.04 3.93
C VAL A 126 -14.66 -8.24 4.49
N LEU A 127 -15.52 -7.23 4.42
CA LEU A 127 -16.93 -7.37 4.81
C LEU A 127 -17.68 -8.33 3.90
N ARG A 128 -17.35 -8.36 2.63
CA ARG A 128 -17.98 -9.20 1.62
C ARG A 128 -17.48 -10.66 1.64
N SER A 129 -16.24 -10.88 2.05
CA SER A 129 -15.62 -12.21 2.15
C SER A 129 -14.69 -12.32 3.37
N PRO A 130 -15.24 -12.29 4.60
CA PRO A 130 -14.41 -12.18 5.82
C PRO A 130 -13.50 -13.39 6.05
N GLY A 131 -13.91 -14.59 5.66
CA GLY A 131 -13.11 -15.82 5.81
C GLY A 131 -11.92 -15.93 4.86
N LEU A 132 -11.83 -15.06 3.84
CA LEU A 132 -10.76 -15.12 2.85
C LEU A 132 -9.45 -14.52 3.37
N PHE A 133 -9.50 -13.63 4.35
CA PHE A 133 -8.38 -12.85 4.83
C PHE A 133 -8.12 -13.13 6.31
N GLN A 134 -6.92 -13.64 6.64
CA GLN A 134 -6.54 -13.95 8.01
C GLN A 134 -6.00 -12.73 8.76
N ARG A 135 -5.55 -11.68 8.05
CA ARG A 135 -5.07 -10.44 8.64
C ARG A 135 -5.34 -9.25 7.71
N VAL A 136 -5.68 -8.11 8.29
CA VAL A 136 -5.97 -6.89 7.53
C VAL A 136 -5.12 -5.73 8.05
N ILE A 137 -4.54 -4.96 7.13
CA ILE A 137 -3.75 -3.76 7.45
C ILE A 137 -4.43 -2.58 6.76
N LEU A 138 -4.78 -1.56 7.53
CA LEU A 138 -5.33 -0.31 7.00
C LEU A 138 -4.38 0.84 7.30
N ILE A 139 -4.01 1.57 6.25
CA ILE A 139 -3.04 2.65 6.31
C ILE A 139 -3.72 3.95 5.86
N ASN A 140 -3.90 4.89 6.77
CA ASN A 140 -4.55 6.19 6.51
C ASN A 140 -5.82 6.04 5.63
N PRO A 141 -6.78 5.15 5.96
CA PRO A 141 -7.92 4.88 5.09
C PRO A 141 -8.75 6.14 4.85
N ALA A 142 -9.28 6.27 3.63
CA ALA A 142 -10.05 7.46 3.23
C ALA A 142 -11.53 7.41 3.66
N SER A 143 -11.89 6.55 4.61
CA SER A 143 -13.27 6.35 5.07
C SER A 143 -13.90 7.59 5.72
N SER A 144 -13.08 8.48 6.27
CA SER A 144 -13.51 9.77 6.82
C SER A 144 -13.68 10.89 5.77
N PHE A 145 -13.49 10.60 4.49
CA PHE A 145 -13.55 11.61 3.41
C PHE A 145 -14.87 12.41 3.42
N LYS A 146 -15.98 11.75 3.70
CA LYS A 146 -17.30 12.40 3.78
C LYS A 146 -17.39 13.52 4.83
N HIS A 147 -16.54 13.50 5.86
CA HIS A 147 -16.47 14.51 6.91
C HIS A 147 -15.61 15.74 6.53
N ARG A 148 -15.12 15.81 5.28
CA ARG A 148 -14.34 16.93 4.74
C ARG A 148 -15.08 17.65 3.60
N PRO A 149 -16.06 18.54 3.89
CA PRO A 149 -16.88 19.21 2.88
C PRO A 149 -16.08 19.96 1.82
N TRP A 150 -14.95 20.58 2.23
CA TRP A 150 -14.07 21.33 1.33
C TRP A 150 -13.41 20.44 0.27
N MET A 151 -13.19 19.15 0.57
CA MET A 151 -12.65 18.20 -0.41
C MET A 151 -13.70 17.86 -1.48
N LYS A 152 -14.97 17.75 -1.10
CA LYS A 152 -16.08 17.57 -2.06
C LYS A 152 -16.18 18.78 -3.00
N LEU A 153 -16.10 19.99 -2.44
CA LEU A 153 -16.12 21.23 -3.22
C LEU A 153 -14.88 21.31 -4.14
N GLY A 154 -13.70 21.01 -3.63
CA GLY A 154 -12.46 20.96 -4.43
C GLY A 154 -12.53 19.98 -5.59
N ALA A 155 -13.13 18.80 -5.36
CA ALA A 155 -13.37 17.80 -6.40
C ALA A 155 -14.34 18.29 -7.48
N GLN A 156 -15.41 18.97 -7.10
CA GLN A 156 -16.37 19.56 -8.05
C GLN A 156 -15.68 20.64 -8.92
N ILE A 157 -14.90 21.51 -8.29
CA ILE A 157 -14.13 22.54 -8.99
C ILE A 157 -13.12 21.87 -9.93
N ALA A 158 -12.35 20.88 -9.47
CA ALA A 158 -11.41 20.14 -10.32
C ALA A 158 -12.12 19.50 -11.52
N GLY A 159 -13.38 19.08 -11.34
CA GLY A 159 -14.24 18.53 -12.39
C GLY A 159 -14.50 19.48 -13.57
N ILE A 160 -14.53 20.77 -13.36
CA ILE A 160 -14.79 21.80 -14.40
C ILE A 160 -13.52 22.45 -14.93
N LEU A 161 -12.36 22.25 -14.32
CA LEU A 161 -11.10 22.83 -14.80
C LEU A 161 -10.71 22.28 -16.19
N PRO A 162 -10.13 23.09 -17.07
CA PRO A 162 -9.46 22.59 -18.27
C PRO A 162 -8.36 21.59 -17.93
N GLU A 163 -8.15 20.58 -18.78
CA GLU A 163 -7.18 19.50 -18.56
C GLU A 163 -5.76 19.99 -18.18
N PRO A 164 -5.18 21.02 -18.82
CA PRO A 164 -3.84 21.51 -18.42
C PRO A 164 -3.81 22.05 -16.99
N ILE A 165 -4.86 22.76 -16.58
CA ILE A 165 -4.96 23.35 -15.23
C ILE A 165 -5.16 22.23 -14.20
N TYR A 166 -5.99 21.23 -14.50
CA TYR A 166 -6.16 20.06 -13.67
C TYR A 166 -4.82 19.34 -13.43
N ARG A 167 -4.04 19.08 -14.47
CA ARG A 167 -2.72 18.46 -14.38
C ARG A 167 -1.72 19.29 -13.56
N MET A 168 -1.79 20.61 -13.63
CA MET A 168 -0.99 21.48 -12.77
C MET A 168 -1.43 21.41 -11.29
N SER A 169 -2.73 21.32 -11.04
CA SER A 169 -3.25 21.22 -9.67
C SER A 169 -2.77 19.96 -8.95
N THR A 170 -2.53 18.84 -9.68
CA THR A 170 -2.00 17.62 -9.08
C THR A 170 -0.63 17.83 -8.43
N VAL A 171 0.21 18.72 -8.97
CA VAL A 171 1.50 19.09 -8.37
C VAL A 171 1.28 19.85 -7.06
N GLY A 172 0.30 20.75 -7.03
CA GLY A 172 -0.06 21.53 -5.84
C GLY A 172 -0.61 20.67 -4.69
N PHE A 173 -1.12 19.47 -4.98
CA PHE A 173 -1.60 18.53 -3.97
C PHE A 173 -0.49 17.72 -3.29
N LEU A 174 0.70 17.62 -3.86
CA LEU A 174 1.81 16.84 -3.30
C LEU A 174 2.12 17.17 -1.83
N PRO A 175 2.19 18.44 -1.39
CA PRO A 175 2.47 18.75 0.01
C PRO A 175 1.35 18.34 0.99
N LEU A 176 0.12 18.19 0.49
CA LEU A 176 -1.00 17.70 1.30
C LEU A 176 -0.96 16.18 1.46
N LEU A 177 -0.47 15.48 0.42
CA LEU A 177 -0.37 14.02 0.39
C LEU A 177 0.84 13.51 1.17
N SER A 178 1.94 14.23 1.17
CA SER A 178 3.19 13.67 1.68
C SER A 178 4.08 14.69 2.36
N ARG A 179 4.87 14.19 3.30
CA ARG A 179 5.99 14.92 3.90
C ARG A 179 7.17 14.84 2.93
N LEU A 180 7.23 15.81 1.99
CA LEU A 180 8.19 15.75 0.88
C LEU A 180 9.64 15.62 1.36
N GLU A 181 9.99 16.21 2.50
CA GLU A 181 11.32 16.09 3.10
C GLU A 181 11.69 14.67 3.51
N ARG A 182 10.72 13.77 3.69
CA ARG A 182 10.91 12.37 4.11
C ARG A 182 10.88 11.38 2.95
N ILE A 183 10.55 11.85 1.75
CA ILE A 183 10.43 11.03 0.53
C ILE A 183 11.60 11.33 -0.41
N SER A 184 12.24 10.31 -0.96
CA SER A 184 13.31 10.45 -1.92
C SER A 184 12.86 11.21 -3.19
N ARG A 185 13.81 11.78 -3.94
CA ARG A 185 13.50 12.48 -5.20
C ARG A 185 12.83 11.54 -6.21
N ASP A 186 13.24 10.29 -6.26
CA ASP A 186 12.70 9.31 -7.20
C ASP A 186 11.31 8.83 -6.80
N ASP A 187 11.03 8.69 -5.50
CA ASP A 187 9.70 8.36 -5.01
C ASP A 187 8.71 9.52 -5.13
N ARG A 188 9.17 10.78 -5.00
CA ARG A 188 8.35 11.96 -5.35
C ARG A 188 7.98 11.98 -6.82
N ARG A 189 8.92 11.63 -7.71
CA ARG A 189 8.64 11.52 -9.16
C ARG A 189 7.65 10.39 -9.42
N ALA A 190 7.82 9.23 -8.78
CA ALA A 190 6.91 8.10 -8.91
C ALA A 190 5.50 8.45 -8.43
N LEU A 191 5.36 9.11 -7.27
CA LEU A 191 4.08 9.60 -6.75
C LEU A 191 3.41 10.56 -7.73
N LEU A 192 4.15 11.57 -8.21
CA LEU A 192 3.62 12.53 -9.17
C LEU A 192 3.19 11.86 -10.49
N GLN A 193 3.97 10.90 -10.97
CA GLN A 193 3.65 10.14 -12.18
C GLN A 193 2.39 9.29 -11.98
N ALA A 194 2.27 8.61 -10.85
CA ALA A 194 1.08 7.83 -10.49
C ALA A 194 -0.17 8.73 -10.42
N MET A 195 -0.10 9.90 -9.79
CA MET A 195 -1.20 10.86 -9.75
C MET A 195 -1.59 11.35 -11.15
N LYS A 196 -0.62 11.64 -12.01
CA LYS A 196 -0.86 12.13 -13.40
C LYS A 196 -1.38 11.03 -14.33
N SER A 197 -1.21 9.77 -14.00
CA SER A 197 -1.69 8.65 -14.83
C SER A 197 -3.22 8.50 -14.79
N VAL A 198 -3.88 9.07 -13.78
CA VAL A 198 -5.33 8.96 -13.61
C VAL A 198 -6.04 10.08 -14.37
N PRO A 199 -6.93 9.74 -15.32
CA PRO A 199 -7.76 10.74 -16.00
C PRO A 199 -8.65 11.52 -15.02
N LYS A 200 -8.95 12.76 -15.36
CA LYS A 200 -9.83 13.63 -14.59
C LYS A 200 -11.19 13.00 -14.28
N SER A 201 -11.81 12.34 -15.27
CA SER A 201 -13.09 11.64 -15.12
C SER A 201 -13.01 10.52 -14.07
N THR A 202 -11.96 9.73 -14.11
CA THR A 202 -11.74 8.64 -13.14
C THR A 202 -11.43 9.17 -11.74
N SER A 203 -10.65 10.24 -11.64
CA SER A 203 -10.43 10.91 -10.34
C SER A 203 -11.74 11.41 -9.74
N ALA A 204 -12.58 12.07 -10.55
CA ALA A 204 -13.90 12.52 -10.11
C ALA A 204 -14.80 11.36 -9.67
N TRP A 205 -14.77 10.25 -10.42
CA TRP A 205 -15.50 9.04 -10.07
C TRP A 205 -15.04 8.44 -8.73
N ARG A 206 -13.71 8.24 -8.54
CA ARG A 206 -13.14 7.71 -7.28
C ARG A 206 -13.46 8.62 -6.09
N ILE A 207 -13.45 9.93 -6.27
CA ILE A 207 -13.88 10.89 -5.25
C ILE A 207 -15.39 10.74 -4.94
N SER A 208 -16.23 10.52 -5.97
CA SER A 208 -17.65 10.23 -5.77
C SER A 208 -17.85 8.96 -4.94
N LEU A 209 -17.11 7.90 -5.24
CA LEU A 209 -17.13 6.66 -4.46
C LEU A 209 -16.73 6.92 -2.99
N LEU A 210 -15.66 7.67 -2.73
CA LEU A 210 -15.24 8.04 -1.37
C LEU A 210 -16.32 8.88 -0.64
N SER A 211 -17.01 9.75 -1.36
CA SER A 211 -18.10 10.57 -0.79
C SER A 211 -19.30 9.75 -0.36
N GLN A 212 -19.51 8.61 -0.99
CA GLN A 212 -20.61 7.66 -0.74
C GLN A 212 -20.16 6.47 0.12
N PHE A 213 -18.88 6.45 0.53
CA PHE A 213 -18.36 5.34 1.33
C PHE A 213 -19.02 5.31 2.70
N GLU A 214 -19.56 4.16 3.04
CA GLU A 214 -20.16 3.88 4.33
C GLU A 214 -19.82 2.47 4.81
N VAL A 215 -19.47 2.39 6.08
CA VAL A 215 -19.33 1.15 6.85
C VAL A 215 -19.88 1.45 8.23
N SER A 216 -20.79 0.62 8.69
CA SER A 216 -21.42 0.77 10.01
C SER A 216 -20.62 0.08 11.11
N ALA A 217 -20.76 0.55 12.35
CA ALA A 217 -20.19 -0.11 13.53
C ALA A 217 -20.63 -1.59 13.62
N ALA A 218 -21.91 -1.87 13.34
CA ALA A 218 -22.47 -3.22 13.39
C ALA A 218 -21.85 -4.18 12.33
N GLU A 219 -21.41 -3.65 11.18
CA GLU A 219 -20.68 -4.43 10.16
C GLU A 219 -19.24 -4.71 10.64
N LEU A 220 -18.55 -3.69 11.18
CA LEU A 220 -17.19 -3.85 11.68
C LEU A 220 -17.11 -4.84 12.85
N GLN A 221 -18.10 -4.84 13.74
CA GLN A 221 -18.19 -5.76 14.87
C GLN A 221 -18.36 -7.24 14.46
N LYS A 222 -18.69 -7.53 13.20
CA LYS A 222 -18.74 -8.90 12.69
C LYS A 222 -17.37 -9.44 12.27
N LEU A 223 -16.38 -8.56 12.14
CA LEU A 223 -15.05 -8.91 11.70
C LEU A 223 -14.19 -9.35 12.90
N THR A 224 -13.78 -10.61 12.91
CA THR A 224 -13.05 -11.23 14.03
C THR A 224 -11.55 -11.36 13.78
N GLN A 225 -11.11 -11.29 12.52
CA GLN A 225 -9.69 -11.35 12.17
C GLN A 225 -8.91 -10.14 12.70
N PRO A 226 -7.61 -10.30 12.99
CA PRO A 226 -6.78 -9.19 13.44
C PRO A 226 -6.64 -8.08 12.41
N PHE A 227 -6.74 -6.83 12.90
CA PHE A 227 -6.47 -5.61 12.14
C PHE A 227 -5.25 -4.87 12.70
N LEU A 228 -4.36 -4.42 11.81
CA LEU A 228 -3.30 -3.47 12.11
C LEU A 228 -3.66 -2.13 11.44
N LEU A 229 -3.83 -1.10 12.25
CA LEU A 229 -4.28 0.22 11.82
C LEU A 229 -3.10 1.19 11.94
N LEU A 230 -2.60 1.72 10.81
CA LEU A 230 -1.48 2.66 10.79
C LEU A 230 -1.97 4.07 10.50
N GLY A 231 -1.77 4.99 11.45
CA GLY A 231 -2.27 6.36 11.39
C GLY A 231 -1.20 7.43 11.47
N SER A 232 -1.13 8.29 10.47
CA SER A 232 -0.16 9.38 10.37
C SER A 232 -0.65 10.64 11.09
N VAL A 233 0.15 11.17 12.02
CA VAL A 233 -0.16 12.42 12.75
C VAL A 233 -0.12 13.64 11.84
N ARG A 234 0.79 13.62 10.86
CA ARG A 234 1.02 14.73 9.92
C ARG A 234 0.27 14.54 8.61
N ASP A 235 -0.79 13.73 8.61
CA ASP A 235 -1.71 13.63 7.48
C ASP A 235 -2.49 14.94 7.33
N SER A 236 -2.12 15.72 6.32
CA SER A 236 -2.75 17.01 6.02
C SER A 236 -3.98 16.86 5.11
N LEU A 237 -4.17 15.67 4.54
CA LEU A 237 -5.29 15.36 3.65
C LEU A 237 -6.53 14.94 4.44
N LEU A 238 -6.37 13.98 5.36
CA LEU A 238 -7.47 13.32 6.07
C LEU A 238 -7.25 13.35 7.60
N PRO A 239 -8.32 13.30 8.42
CA PRO A 239 -8.21 13.15 9.87
C PRO A 239 -7.92 11.69 10.25
N SER A 240 -6.84 11.13 9.71
CA SER A 240 -6.52 9.69 9.77
C SER A 240 -6.54 9.13 11.18
N LEU A 241 -5.99 9.85 12.18
CA LEU A 241 -6.00 9.36 13.57
C LEU A 241 -7.41 9.31 14.18
N THR A 242 -8.25 10.29 13.88
CA THR A 242 -9.64 10.31 14.38
C THR A 242 -10.42 9.14 13.80
N GLU A 243 -10.24 8.89 12.52
CA GLU A 243 -10.86 7.77 11.83
C GLU A 243 -10.40 6.42 12.38
N LEU A 244 -9.09 6.26 12.56
CA LEU A 244 -8.54 5.00 13.05
C LEU A 244 -8.89 4.73 14.52
N LYS A 245 -9.05 5.75 15.36
CA LYS A 245 -9.59 5.59 16.71
C LYS A 245 -11.02 5.04 16.67
N TRP A 246 -11.88 5.62 15.82
CA TRP A 246 -13.22 5.12 15.63
C TRP A 246 -13.24 3.67 15.12
N LEU A 247 -12.38 3.32 14.16
CA LEU A 247 -12.23 1.93 13.71
C LEU A 247 -11.76 1.01 14.83
N THR A 248 -10.82 1.45 15.67
CA THR A 248 -10.32 0.68 16.82
C THR A 248 -11.44 0.37 17.83
N GLU A 249 -12.32 1.33 18.06
CA GLU A 249 -13.46 1.17 18.98
C GLU A 249 -14.54 0.22 18.46
N ASN A 250 -14.61 0.01 17.13
CA ASN A 250 -15.66 -0.79 16.49
C ASN A 250 -15.19 -2.12 15.93
N LEU A 251 -13.89 -2.37 15.82
CA LEU A 251 -13.31 -3.65 15.43
C LEU A 251 -13.02 -4.51 16.67
N GLN A 252 -13.39 -5.79 16.65
CA GLN A 252 -13.18 -6.69 17.79
C GLN A 252 -11.70 -6.95 18.11
N ASN A 253 -10.87 -7.01 17.08
CA ASN A 253 -9.45 -7.39 17.20
C ASN A 253 -8.61 -6.41 16.35
N SER A 254 -8.27 -5.28 16.94
CA SER A 254 -7.50 -4.25 16.24
C SER A 254 -6.37 -3.70 17.10
N ARG A 255 -5.30 -3.28 16.44
CA ARG A 255 -4.17 -2.58 17.04
C ARG A 255 -3.88 -1.31 16.25
N LEU A 256 -3.94 -0.16 16.94
CA LEU A 256 -3.59 1.14 16.37
C LEU A 256 -2.10 1.43 16.58
N VAL A 257 -1.41 1.76 15.50
CA VAL A 257 -0.03 2.26 15.48
C VAL A 257 -0.05 3.70 15.01
N VAL A 258 0.48 4.59 15.81
CA VAL A 258 0.55 6.02 15.51
C VAL A 258 1.91 6.34 14.91
N LEU A 259 1.91 6.96 13.74
CA LEU A 259 3.10 7.41 13.02
C LEU A 259 3.28 8.93 13.23
N PRO A 260 4.13 9.36 14.18
CA PRO A 260 4.12 10.75 14.69
C PRO A 260 4.60 11.78 13.67
N TYR A 261 5.43 11.36 12.72
CA TYR A 261 6.09 12.27 11.77
C TYR A 261 5.62 12.08 10.33
N SER A 262 4.81 11.06 10.05
CA SER A 262 4.42 10.65 8.71
C SER A 262 3.25 11.44 8.16
N GLY A 263 3.24 11.65 6.83
CA GLY A 263 2.14 12.19 6.05
C GLY A 263 1.17 11.14 5.55
N HIS A 264 0.27 11.52 4.63
CA HIS A 264 -0.77 10.61 4.12
C HIS A 264 -0.18 9.40 3.39
N THR A 265 0.79 9.62 2.47
CA THR A 265 1.48 8.55 1.70
C THR A 265 2.72 8.05 2.45
N CYS A 266 2.54 7.60 3.69
CA CYS A 266 3.65 7.24 4.58
C CYS A 266 4.49 6.07 4.07
N LEU A 267 3.93 5.18 3.26
CA LEU A 267 4.66 4.04 2.70
C LEU A 267 5.84 4.41 1.79
N LEU A 268 5.88 5.65 1.28
CA LEU A 268 7.00 6.15 0.47
C LEU A 268 8.09 6.85 1.29
N GLU A 269 7.90 7.05 2.60
CA GLU A 269 8.87 7.70 3.45
C GLU A 269 10.07 6.79 3.72
N ALA A 270 11.28 7.36 3.70
CA ALA A 270 12.53 6.61 3.71
C ALA A 270 12.77 5.81 5.00
N ASP A 271 12.21 6.27 6.11
CA ASP A 271 12.30 5.63 7.44
C ASP A 271 11.06 4.80 7.80
N MET A 272 10.13 4.64 6.86
CA MET A 272 8.96 3.77 7.01
C MET A 272 9.29 2.35 6.57
N ASN A 273 9.15 1.39 7.47
CA ASN A 273 9.28 -0.03 7.17
C ASN A 273 8.05 -0.79 7.67
N LEU A 274 7.19 -1.19 6.75
CA LEU A 274 5.94 -1.87 7.07
C LEU A 274 6.19 -3.23 7.73
N LEU A 275 7.18 -3.99 7.24
CA LEU A 275 7.50 -5.31 7.82
C LEU A 275 7.98 -5.19 9.28
N ASP A 276 8.81 -4.19 9.58
CA ASP A 276 9.30 -4.01 10.94
C ASP A 276 8.17 -3.60 11.89
N LEU A 277 7.25 -2.74 11.47
CA LEU A 277 6.04 -2.45 12.24
C LEU A 277 5.17 -3.71 12.46
N MET A 278 5.03 -4.56 11.46
CA MET A 278 4.31 -5.83 11.62
C MET A 278 4.99 -6.75 12.63
N LYS A 279 6.34 -6.80 12.67
CA LYS A 279 7.11 -7.57 13.66
C LYS A 279 6.98 -6.99 15.07
N GLU A 280 7.21 -5.70 15.24
CA GLU A 280 7.14 -4.99 16.52
C GLU A 280 5.77 -5.17 17.19
N HIS A 281 4.72 -5.22 16.38
CA HIS A 281 3.36 -5.37 16.86
C HIS A 281 2.86 -6.82 16.84
N ASN A 282 3.73 -7.83 16.69
CA ASN A 282 3.40 -9.24 16.63
C ASN A 282 2.28 -9.57 15.64
N PHE A 283 2.30 -8.89 14.50
CA PHE A 283 1.27 -9.02 13.46
C PHE A 283 1.60 -10.08 12.42
N LEU A 284 2.72 -10.77 12.53
CA LEU A 284 3.05 -11.92 11.69
C LEU A 284 2.43 -13.19 12.28
N ALA A 285 1.93 -14.09 11.42
CA ALA A 285 1.40 -15.38 11.88
C ALA A 285 2.53 -16.31 12.33
N ALA A 286 2.32 -17.03 13.42
CA ALA A 286 3.33 -17.87 14.05
C ALA A 286 3.71 -19.15 13.27
N LYS A 287 3.05 -19.47 12.15
CA LYS A 287 3.28 -20.69 11.39
C LYS A 287 3.87 -20.40 10.01
N GLY A 288 5.06 -20.95 9.75
CA GLY A 288 5.59 -21.19 8.39
C GLY A 288 6.70 -20.27 7.90
N LEU A 289 7.23 -19.40 8.74
CA LEU A 289 8.33 -18.52 8.35
C LEU A 289 9.64 -18.97 8.98
N SER A 290 10.34 -19.90 8.34
CA SER A 290 11.79 -19.97 8.50
C SER A 290 12.38 -18.82 7.67
N PRO A 291 13.02 -17.82 8.29
CA PRO A 291 13.75 -16.83 7.51
C PRO A 291 14.79 -17.57 6.67
N ARG A 292 14.87 -17.27 5.37
CA ARG A 292 16.09 -17.58 4.64
C ARG A 292 17.20 -16.79 5.31
N GLU A 293 18.15 -17.46 5.94
CA GLU A 293 19.41 -16.82 6.29
C GLU A 293 20.00 -16.21 5.01
N PRO A 294 20.39 -14.93 5.04
CA PRO A 294 21.00 -14.30 3.87
C PRO A 294 22.34 -14.99 3.61
N GLY A 295 22.36 -15.80 2.54
CA GLY A 295 23.58 -16.17 1.81
C GLY A 295 24.62 -16.97 2.57
N LEU A 296 24.40 -18.27 2.82
CA LEU A 296 25.54 -19.20 2.84
C LEU A 296 26.04 -19.33 1.39
N LYS A 297 27.16 -18.69 1.10
CA LYS A 297 27.94 -18.96 -0.12
C LYS A 297 28.28 -20.45 -0.16
N LEU A 298 27.84 -21.11 -1.21
CA LEU A 298 28.35 -22.41 -1.63
C LEU A 298 29.76 -22.22 -2.21
N ASP A 299 30.74 -22.03 -1.33
CA ASP A 299 32.14 -22.26 -1.65
C ASP A 299 32.53 -23.60 -1.00
N HIS A 300 33.09 -24.46 -1.82
CA HIS A 300 33.65 -25.79 -1.58
C HIS A 300 32.77 -27.00 -1.94
N LEU A 301 32.80 -27.34 -3.23
CA LEU A 301 32.92 -28.71 -3.72
C LEU A 301 33.69 -28.70 -5.05
N ASN A 302 35.00 -28.41 -4.95
CA ASN A 302 35.98 -28.92 -5.90
C ASN A 302 37.14 -29.46 -5.07
N ASN A 303 37.18 -30.77 -4.91
CA ASN A 303 38.39 -31.61 -4.80
C ASN A 303 38.01 -33.00 -4.30
N ARG A 304 37.79 -33.93 -5.23
CA ARG A 304 38.45 -35.25 -5.31
C ARG A 304 37.83 -36.05 -6.43
#